data_5e5fcc8202b903f0a1e9e5bf5ee62635
#
_entry.id   5e5fcc8202b903f0a1e9e5bf5ee62635
#
_cell.length_a   1.000
_cell.length_b   1.000
_cell.length_c   1.000
_cell.angle_alpha   90.00
_cell.angle_beta   90.00
_cell.angle_gamma   90.00
#
_symmetry.space_group_name_H-M   'P 1'
#
loop_
_entity.id
_entity.type
_entity.pdbx_description
1 polymer ?
#
loop_
_entity_poly.entity_id
_entity_poly.type
_entity_poly.pdbx_seq_one_letter_code
_entity_poly.pdbx_strand_id
1 'polypeptide(L)'
;SLRAQADKQEYSKQMRKTLENTPNLTICQKEITKLIIEDNICRGVESISGGKYYAKAVVLATGTYLNARCIYGEVAEYTGPNGLKSANHLSDSLSDVGISLNRFKTGTPARVDGRSIDYTVMQEQYGDNPVVPFSFETDPDSVQKEQVKCYLAYTNEYTHEIIRENIDRSPLFSGAIKGTGPRYCPSIEDKVVKFPDKDRHQIFVEPEGLYTNEMYLSGLSSSLPEDVQDKMIRSIKGFDNANIVRNGYAIEYDCIDARQLKDSLEFRNLEGLFAAGQFNGSSGYGEAAVQGVLGGG
;
A
#
# COMPACT_ATOMS: atom_id res chain seq x y z
N SER A 1 -1.86 -17.34 8.70
CA SER A 1 -0.96 -17.32 7.54
C SER A 1 0.38 -16.77 7.94
N LEU A 2 1.45 -17.27 7.32
CA LEU A 2 2.80 -16.75 7.54
C LEU A 2 2.88 -15.29 7.09
N ARG A 3 3.55 -14.46 7.88
CA ARG A 3 3.82 -13.05 7.60
C ARG A 3 5.24 -12.72 8.07
N ALA A 4 6.08 -12.21 7.17
CA ALA A 4 7.38 -11.68 7.54
C ALA A 4 7.30 -10.18 7.83
N GLN A 5 7.88 -9.75 8.95
CA GLN A 5 8.27 -8.36 9.14
C GLN A 5 9.65 -8.17 8.53
N ALA A 6 9.79 -7.19 7.66
CA ALA A 6 11.03 -6.91 6.97
C ALA A 6 11.45 -5.45 7.17
N ASP A 7 12.76 -5.22 7.27
CA ASP A 7 13.31 -3.87 7.15
C ASP A 7 13.02 -3.34 5.76
N LYS A 8 12.21 -2.29 5.68
CA LYS A 8 11.69 -1.74 4.42
C LYS A 8 12.78 -1.19 3.51
N GLN A 9 13.79 -0.56 4.11
CA GLN A 9 14.90 0.02 3.34
C GLN A 9 15.85 -1.08 2.84
N GLU A 10 16.17 -2.04 3.70
CA GLU A 10 17.03 -3.16 3.31
C GLU A 10 16.34 -4.04 2.25
N TYR A 11 15.02 -4.27 2.37
CA TYR A 11 14.25 -4.96 1.34
C TYR A 11 14.36 -4.24 -0.02
N SER A 12 14.11 -2.94 -0.05
CA SER A 12 14.25 -2.13 -1.28
C SER A 12 15.65 -2.20 -1.88
N LYS A 13 16.68 -2.10 -1.05
CA LYS A 13 18.08 -2.18 -1.45
C LYS A 13 18.43 -3.55 -2.05
N GLN A 14 18.01 -4.64 -1.40
CA GLN A 14 18.27 -5.99 -1.88
C GLN A 14 17.51 -6.30 -3.19
N MET A 15 16.24 -5.90 -3.29
CA MET A 15 15.46 -6.08 -4.51
C MET A 15 16.07 -5.29 -5.68
N ARG A 16 16.47 -4.03 -5.44
CA ARG A 16 17.15 -3.23 -6.45
C ARG A 16 18.44 -3.90 -6.93
N LYS A 17 19.27 -4.38 -5.99
CA LYS A 17 20.51 -5.11 -6.32
C LYS A 17 20.22 -6.35 -7.18
N THR A 18 19.20 -7.11 -6.84
CA THR A 18 18.77 -8.29 -7.61
C THR A 18 18.39 -7.90 -9.03
N LEU A 19 17.52 -6.90 -9.18
CA LEU A 19 17.06 -6.44 -10.50
C LEU A 19 18.21 -5.91 -11.35
N GLU A 20 19.09 -5.08 -10.80
CA GLU A 20 20.23 -4.49 -11.52
C GLU A 20 21.26 -5.55 -11.97
N ASN A 21 21.32 -6.71 -11.31
CA ASN A 21 22.21 -7.82 -11.67
C ASN A 21 21.51 -8.91 -12.49
N THR A 22 20.22 -8.75 -12.81
CA THR A 22 19.50 -9.72 -13.64
C THR A 22 19.90 -9.54 -15.12
N PRO A 23 20.41 -10.57 -15.79
CA PRO A 23 20.76 -10.49 -17.22
C PRO A 23 19.55 -10.08 -18.08
N ASN A 24 19.81 -9.27 -19.10
CA ASN A 24 18.81 -8.79 -20.05
C ASN A 24 17.68 -7.92 -19.46
N LEU A 25 17.84 -7.44 -18.22
CA LEU A 25 16.91 -6.51 -17.58
C LEU A 25 17.50 -5.10 -17.52
N THR A 26 16.76 -4.13 -18.03
CA THR A 26 17.12 -2.70 -17.96
C THR A 26 16.09 -1.95 -17.13
N ILE A 27 16.52 -1.23 -16.11
CA ILE A 27 15.67 -0.37 -15.28
C ILE A 27 15.81 1.07 -15.77
N CYS A 28 14.68 1.71 -16.12
CA CYS A 28 14.62 3.10 -16.55
C CYS A 28 13.65 3.90 -15.66
N GLN A 29 14.08 5.06 -15.17
CA GLN A 29 13.20 6.00 -14.49
C GLN A 29 12.52 6.92 -15.52
N LYS A 30 11.29 6.61 -15.88
CA LYS A 30 10.49 7.37 -16.86
C LYS A 30 9.01 7.30 -16.51
N GLU A 31 8.30 8.41 -16.69
CA GLU A 31 6.84 8.41 -16.62
C GLU A 31 6.30 8.03 -18.00
N ILE A 32 5.54 6.94 -18.05
CA ILE A 32 4.84 6.50 -19.26
C ILE A 32 3.48 7.18 -19.29
N THR A 33 3.17 7.79 -20.44
CA THR A 33 1.95 8.59 -20.61
C THR A 33 1.01 8.04 -21.66
N LYS A 34 1.51 7.18 -22.58
CA LYS A 34 0.69 6.62 -23.66
C LYS A 34 1.05 5.18 -23.98
N LEU A 35 0.05 4.44 -24.42
CA LEU A 35 0.24 3.18 -25.13
C LEU A 35 0.39 3.45 -26.63
N ILE A 36 1.22 2.66 -27.30
CA ILE A 36 1.34 2.63 -28.75
C ILE A 36 0.52 1.44 -29.24
N ILE A 37 -0.65 1.72 -29.82
CA ILE A 37 -1.60 0.70 -30.29
C ILE A 37 -1.70 0.79 -31.82
N GLU A 38 -1.57 -0.35 -32.48
CA GLU A 38 -1.76 -0.52 -33.93
C GLU A 38 -2.64 -1.76 -34.15
N ASP A 39 -3.75 -1.63 -34.84
CA ASP A 39 -4.66 -2.72 -35.18
C ASP A 39 -5.08 -3.58 -33.95
N ASN A 40 -5.40 -2.95 -32.82
CA ASN A 40 -5.71 -3.56 -31.52
C ASN A 40 -4.55 -4.39 -30.92
N ILE A 41 -3.32 -4.15 -31.35
CA ILE A 41 -2.12 -4.75 -30.78
C ILE A 41 -1.32 -3.68 -30.06
N CYS A 42 -0.92 -3.93 -28.82
CA CYS A 42 0.00 -3.07 -28.09
C CYS A 42 1.43 -3.29 -28.60
N ARG A 43 2.00 -2.25 -29.23
CA ARG A 43 3.34 -2.29 -29.79
C ARG A 43 4.39 -1.69 -28.87
N GLY A 44 3.97 -1.04 -27.79
CA GLY A 44 4.89 -0.39 -26.87
C GLY A 44 4.27 0.76 -26.09
N VAL A 45 5.14 1.63 -25.60
CA VAL A 45 4.75 2.77 -24.75
C VAL A 45 5.50 4.04 -25.15
N GLU A 46 4.91 5.19 -24.79
CA GLU A 46 5.55 6.50 -24.98
C GLU A 46 5.70 7.19 -23.61
N SER A 47 6.88 7.74 -23.38
CA SER A 47 7.16 8.51 -22.16
C SER A 47 6.73 9.96 -22.29
N ILE A 48 6.59 10.67 -21.15
CA ILE A 48 6.24 12.09 -21.09
C ILE A 48 7.20 12.98 -21.90
N SER A 49 8.45 12.55 -22.09
CA SER A 49 9.45 13.24 -22.91
C SER A 49 9.39 12.88 -24.40
N GLY A 50 8.38 12.12 -24.83
CA GLY A 50 8.19 11.70 -26.23
C GLY A 50 9.05 10.51 -26.68
N GLY A 51 9.81 9.89 -25.77
CA GLY A 51 10.58 8.68 -26.09
C GLY A 51 9.66 7.47 -26.28
N LYS A 52 9.81 6.76 -27.39
CA LYS A 52 9.02 5.57 -27.75
C LYS A 52 9.81 4.30 -27.48
N TYR A 53 9.16 3.34 -26.84
CA TYR A 53 9.73 2.04 -26.48
C TYR A 53 8.85 0.94 -27.06
N TYR A 54 9.35 0.26 -28.05
CA TYR A 54 8.63 -0.83 -28.72
C TYR A 54 8.94 -2.16 -28.05
N ALA A 55 7.90 -2.99 -27.90
CA ALA A 55 8.00 -4.31 -27.28
C ALA A 55 6.98 -5.27 -27.89
N LYS A 56 7.22 -6.57 -27.75
CA LYS A 56 6.26 -7.62 -28.13
C LYS A 56 5.09 -7.71 -27.14
N ALA A 57 5.34 -7.36 -25.89
CA ALA A 57 4.36 -7.33 -24.82
C ALA A 57 4.63 -6.18 -23.85
N VAL A 58 3.57 -5.63 -23.27
CA VAL A 58 3.61 -4.59 -22.24
C VAL A 58 2.82 -5.07 -21.03
N VAL A 59 3.40 -4.99 -19.84
CA VAL A 59 2.73 -5.32 -18.59
C VAL A 59 2.51 -4.04 -17.76
N LEU A 60 1.27 -3.71 -17.47
CA LEU A 60 0.90 -2.62 -16.58
C LEU A 60 0.92 -3.08 -15.13
N ALA A 61 1.84 -2.57 -14.33
CA ALA A 61 1.99 -2.91 -12.91
C ALA A 61 2.14 -1.65 -12.06
N THR A 62 1.21 -0.70 -12.22
CA THR A 62 1.29 0.67 -11.69
C THR A 62 1.06 0.76 -10.18
N GLY A 63 0.69 -0.34 -9.53
CA GLY A 63 0.45 -0.38 -8.09
C GLY A 63 -0.62 0.64 -7.67
N THR A 64 -0.27 1.54 -6.75
CA THR A 64 -1.16 2.60 -6.24
C THR A 64 -0.76 4.00 -6.75
N TYR A 65 -0.03 4.08 -7.86
CA TYR A 65 0.54 5.35 -8.33
C TYR A 65 -0.25 6.01 -9.47
N LEU A 66 -1.11 5.24 -10.16
CA LEU A 66 -1.83 5.76 -11.32
C LEU A 66 -2.92 6.74 -10.86
N ASN A 67 -2.81 8.00 -11.31
CA ASN A 67 -3.70 9.09 -10.92
C ASN A 67 -3.91 9.16 -9.40
N ALA A 68 -2.80 8.98 -8.65
CA ALA A 68 -2.83 8.83 -7.21
C ALA A 68 -3.09 10.14 -6.50
N ARG A 69 -3.87 10.07 -5.41
CA ARG A 69 -4.19 11.21 -4.53
C ARG A 69 -4.18 10.75 -3.08
N CYS A 70 -3.31 11.34 -2.26
CA CYS A 70 -3.27 11.14 -0.81
C CYS A 70 -4.21 12.12 -0.11
N ILE A 71 -5.02 11.64 0.84
CA ILE A 71 -6.08 12.43 1.46
C ILE A 71 -6.10 12.16 2.96
N TYR A 72 -6.13 13.22 3.76
CA TYR A 72 -6.39 13.17 5.20
C TYR A 72 -7.10 14.46 5.64
N GLY A 73 -8.22 14.32 6.34
CA GLY A 73 -9.09 15.45 6.66
C GLY A 73 -9.45 16.25 5.41
N GLU A 74 -9.23 17.54 5.47
CA GLU A 74 -9.51 18.49 4.39
C GLU A 74 -8.35 18.63 3.38
N VAL A 75 -7.24 17.93 3.61
CA VAL A 75 -6.03 17.98 2.75
C VAL A 75 -6.07 16.90 1.69
N ALA A 76 -5.85 17.29 0.44
CA ALA A 76 -5.71 16.38 -0.69
C ALA A 76 -4.45 16.74 -1.50
N GLU A 77 -3.52 15.81 -1.57
CA GLU A 77 -2.26 15.95 -2.30
C GLU A 77 -2.21 14.99 -3.48
N TYR A 78 -1.94 15.50 -4.67
CA TYR A 78 -1.81 14.68 -5.88
C TYR A 78 -0.43 14.05 -5.96
N THR A 79 -0.19 13.15 -5.06
CA THR A 79 1.06 12.38 -4.92
C THR A 79 0.79 10.89 -4.82
N GLY A 80 1.79 10.08 -5.09
CA GLY A 80 1.83 8.68 -4.72
C GLY A 80 2.20 8.49 -3.24
N PRO A 81 2.35 7.25 -2.78
CA PRO A 81 2.73 6.93 -1.40
C PRO A 81 4.02 7.64 -0.98
N ASN A 82 4.08 8.07 0.28
CA ASN A 82 5.24 8.75 0.88
C ASN A 82 5.71 10.02 0.14
N GLY A 83 4.81 10.76 -0.50
CA GLY A 83 5.14 11.98 -1.24
C GLY A 83 5.87 11.74 -2.57
N LEU A 84 5.97 10.50 -3.04
CA LEU A 84 6.53 10.20 -4.35
C LEU A 84 5.57 10.68 -5.45
N LYS A 85 6.14 11.04 -6.62
CA LYS A 85 5.34 11.53 -7.74
C LYS A 85 4.31 10.50 -8.18
N SER A 86 3.06 10.92 -8.38
CA SER A 86 2.02 10.10 -9.02
C SER A 86 2.18 10.11 -10.55
N ALA A 87 1.65 9.08 -11.23
CA ALA A 87 1.59 8.98 -12.69
C ALA A 87 0.20 9.42 -13.17
N ASN A 88 0.07 10.65 -13.63
CA ASN A 88 -1.25 11.26 -13.85
C ASN A 88 -1.73 11.25 -15.30
N HIS A 89 -0.91 10.82 -16.24
CA HIS A 89 -1.20 10.99 -17.67
C HIS A 89 -1.58 9.69 -18.40
N LEU A 90 -1.25 8.52 -17.85
CA LEU A 90 -1.54 7.25 -18.52
C LEU A 90 -3.02 6.87 -18.50
N SER A 91 -3.78 7.32 -17.49
CA SER A 91 -5.21 6.99 -17.36
C SER A 91 -6.04 7.42 -18.58
N ASP A 92 -5.75 8.60 -19.13
CA ASP A 92 -6.44 9.09 -20.33
C ASP A 92 -6.15 8.17 -21.53
N SER A 93 -4.88 7.81 -21.74
CA SER A 93 -4.49 6.90 -22.83
C SER A 93 -5.11 5.50 -22.68
N LEU A 94 -5.29 5.01 -21.45
CA LEU A 94 -5.99 3.73 -21.18
C LEU A 94 -7.47 3.84 -21.55
N SER A 95 -8.12 4.94 -21.18
CA SER A 95 -9.51 5.21 -21.50
C SER A 95 -9.75 5.38 -23.00
N ASP A 96 -8.85 6.07 -23.70
CA ASP A 96 -8.92 6.29 -25.15
C ASP A 96 -8.87 4.98 -25.96
N VAL A 97 -8.21 3.94 -25.44
CA VAL A 97 -8.17 2.62 -26.07
C VAL A 97 -9.26 1.66 -25.54
N GLY A 98 -10.23 2.19 -24.81
CA GLY A 98 -11.41 1.46 -24.35
C GLY A 98 -11.22 0.63 -23.09
N ILE A 99 -10.16 0.89 -22.30
CA ILE A 99 -9.96 0.24 -20.99
C ILE A 99 -10.80 0.98 -19.95
N SER A 100 -11.69 0.23 -19.28
CA SER A 100 -12.51 0.76 -18.19
C SER A 100 -11.69 0.81 -16.89
N LEU A 101 -11.60 2.00 -16.30
CA LEU A 101 -10.93 2.24 -15.04
C LEU A 101 -11.93 2.36 -13.89
N ASN A 102 -11.56 1.86 -12.75
CA ASN A 102 -12.22 2.03 -11.46
C ASN A 102 -11.34 2.84 -10.52
N ARG A 103 -11.93 3.38 -9.46
CA ARG A 103 -11.22 4.08 -8.43
C ARG A 103 -11.16 3.23 -7.17
N PHE A 104 -9.95 2.89 -6.71
CA PHE A 104 -9.73 2.18 -5.46
C PHE A 104 -9.08 3.08 -4.42
N LYS A 105 -9.27 2.73 -3.15
CA LYS A 105 -8.59 3.38 -2.03
C LYS A 105 -7.91 2.34 -1.16
N THR A 106 -6.75 2.68 -0.65
CA THR A 106 -6.11 2.01 0.49
C THR A 106 -5.69 3.07 1.51
N GLY A 107 -5.03 2.67 2.58
CA GLY A 107 -4.61 3.60 3.61
C GLY A 107 -3.36 3.15 4.33
N THR A 108 -2.76 4.09 5.04
CA THR A 108 -1.61 3.84 5.90
C THR A 108 -1.83 4.53 7.24
N PRO A 109 -1.37 3.94 8.36
CA PRO A 109 -1.43 4.61 9.67
C PRO A 109 -0.35 5.69 9.78
N ALA A 110 -0.46 6.51 10.82
CA ALA A 110 0.59 7.40 11.24
C ALA A 110 1.88 6.63 11.60
N ARG A 111 3.02 7.31 11.50
CA ARG A 111 4.30 6.88 12.07
C ARG A 111 4.61 7.70 13.30
N VAL A 112 5.13 7.03 14.31
CA VAL A 112 5.47 7.62 15.60
C VAL A 112 6.95 7.40 15.89
N ASP A 113 7.60 8.39 16.51
CA ASP A 113 8.97 8.21 17.03
C ASP A 113 8.96 7.22 18.20
N GLY A 114 9.58 6.07 18.01
CA GLY A 114 9.65 5.01 19.01
C GLY A 114 10.22 5.43 20.36
N ARG A 115 11.04 6.49 20.39
CA ARG A 115 11.59 7.04 21.64
C ARG A 115 10.55 7.75 22.50
N SER A 116 9.40 8.09 21.92
CA SER A 116 8.30 8.77 22.59
C SER A 116 7.19 7.82 23.08
N ILE A 117 7.38 6.50 22.92
CA ILE A 117 6.41 5.47 23.27
C ILE A 117 6.80 4.83 24.60
N ASP A 118 5.84 4.66 25.50
CA ASP A 118 6.01 3.85 26.72
C ASP A 118 5.67 2.39 26.43
N TYR A 119 6.69 1.60 26.11
CA TYR A 119 6.52 0.16 25.84
C TYR A 119 6.24 -0.68 27.10
N THR A 120 6.46 -0.14 28.31
CA THR A 120 6.28 -0.90 29.57
C THR A 120 4.85 -1.34 29.82
N VAL A 121 3.90 -0.65 29.20
CA VAL A 121 2.46 -0.91 29.31
C VAL A 121 1.90 -1.76 28.16
N MET A 122 2.75 -2.19 27.23
CA MET A 122 2.38 -2.96 26.05
C MET A 122 2.80 -4.42 26.20
N GLN A 123 2.11 -5.30 25.47
CA GLN A 123 2.48 -6.71 25.38
C GLN A 123 3.54 -6.90 24.28
N GLU A 124 4.68 -7.50 24.61
CA GLU A 124 5.69 -7.88 23.63
C GLU A 124 5.17 -9.00 22.71
N GLN A 125 5.47 -8.85 21.40
CA GLN A 125 5.14 -9.84 20.38
C GLN A 125 6.44 -10.28 19.71
N TYR A 126 6.79 -11.51 19.93
CA TYR A 126 7.94 -12.17 19.30
C TYR A 126 7.49 -12.87 18.02
N GLY A 127 8.41 -13.06 17.09
CA GLY A 127 8.19 -13.93 15.94
C GLY A 127 8.17 -15.42 16.31
N ASP A 128 7.91 -16.24 15.32
CA ASP A 128 7.87 -17.70 15.50
C ASP A 128 9.27 -18.25 15.89
N ASN A 129 9.30 -19.20 16.81
CA ASN A 129 10.53 -19.89 17.18
C ASN A 129 10.25 -21.43 17.21
N PRO A 130 10.86 -22.23 16.32
CA PRO A 130 11.80 -21.82 15.24
C PRO A 130 11.12 -21.01 14.12
N VAL A 131 11.91 -20.22 13.39
CA VAL A 131 11.44 -19.49 12.20
C VAL A 131 11.11 -20.48 11.10
N VAL A 132 9.90 -20.37 10.58
CA VAL A 132 9.44 -21.21 9.45
C VAL A 132 9.74 -20.50 8.12
N PRO A 133 10.54 -21.09 7.22
CA PRO A 133 10.83 -20.48 5.93
C PRO A 133 9.58 -20.43 5.04
N PHE A 134 9.53 -19.45 4.13
CA PHE A 134 8.44 -19.30 3.16
C PHE A 134 8.56 -20.23 1.95
N SER A 135 9.76 -20.71 1.64
CA SER A 135 10.04 -21.63 0.55
C SER A 135 10.43 -22.99 1.08
N PHE A 136 9.93 -24.05 0.43
CA PHE A 136 10.34 -25.43 0.71
C PHE A 136 11.81 -25.73 0.31
N GLU A 137 12.41 -24.87 -0.53
CA GLU A 137 13.81 -24.99 -0.93
C GLU A 137 14.76 -24.27 0.03
N THR A 138 14.23 -23.44 0.94
CA THR A 138 15.05 -22.74 1.93
C THR A 138 15.39 -23.66 3.09
N ASP A 139 16.68 -23.86 3.35
CA ASP A 139 17.15 -24.56 4.54
C ASP A 139 16.64 -23.84 5.81
N PRO A 140 15.82 -24.53 6.65
CA PRO A 140 15.28 -23.95 7.88
C PRO A 140 16.35 -23.37 8.81
N ASP A 141 17.52 -23.98 8.89
CA ASP A 141 18.60 -23.53 9.75
C ASP A 141 19.22 -22.21 9.27
N SER A 142 19.15 -21.94 7.97
CA SER A 142 19.69 -20.70 7.37
C SER A 142 18.90 -19.44 7.74
N VAL A 143 17.63 -19.57 8.15
CA VAL A 143 16.73 -18.45 8.50
C VAL A 143 16.60 -18.22 9.99
N GLN A 144 17.25 -19.02 10.83
CA GLN A 144 17.25 -18.83 12.29
C GLN A 144 18.08 -17.59 12.65
N LYS A 145 17.42 -16.54 13.07
CA LYS A 145 18.01 -15.25 13.44
C LYS A 145 17.35 -14.69 14.69
N GLU A 146 18.06 -13.85 15.42
CA GLU A 146 17.44 -13.03 16.43
C GLU A 146 16.40 -12.15 15.79
N GLN A 147 15.17 -12.23 16.28
CA GLN A 147 14.03 -11.52 15.72
C GLN A 147 13.78 -10.23 16.48
N VAL A 148 13.43 -9.17 15.73
CA VAL A 148 13.02 -7.90 16.32
C VAL A 148 11.58 -8.04 16.80
N LYS A 149 11.33 -7.77 18.07
CA LYS A 149 10.00 -7.82 18.65
C LYS A 149 9.15 -6.63 18.21
N CYS A 150 7.86 -6.88 18.05
CA CYS A 150 6.82 -5.87 17.94
C CYS A 150 6.09 -5.74 19.27
N TYR A 151 5.18 -4.79 19.36
CA TYR A 151 4.39 -4.60 20.57
C TYR A 151 2.91 -4.55 20.23
N LEU A 152 2.09 -4.97 21.16
CA LEU A 152 0.65 -4.96 21.03
C LEU A 152 0.05 -3.91 21.96
N ALA A 153 -0.70 -3.00 21.36
CA ALA A 153 -1.49 -1.98 22.02
C ALA A 153 -2.97 -2.11 21.61
N TYR A 154 -3.84 -1.36 22.24
CA TYR A 154 -5.27 -1.38 21.98
C TYR A 154 -5.83 0.03 22.01
N THR A 155 -6.77 0.33 21.11
CA THR A 155 -7.67 1.46 21.29
C THR A 155 -8.52 1.27 22.53
N ASN A 156 -9.18 2.31 22.97
CA ASN A 156 -10.13 2.28 24.08
C ASN A 156 -11.39 3.07 23.71
N GLU A 157 -12.35 3.11 24.60
CA GLU A 157 -13.62 3.78 24.35
C GLU A 157 -13.46 5.28 24.08
N TYR A 158 -12.56 5.96 24.82
CA TYR A 158 -12.25 7.36 24.59
C TYR A 158 -11.61 7.60 23.21
N THR A 159 -10.75 6.70 22.75
CA THR A 159 -10.25 6.73 21.35
C THR A 159 -11.41 6.64 20.36
N HIS A 160 -12.39 5.77 20.62
CA HIS A 160 -13.55 5.59 19.75
C HIS A 160 -14.48 6.81 19.78
N GLU A 161 -14.64 7.48 20.91
CA GLU A 161 -15.40 8.74 21.02
C GLU A 161 -14.76 9.82 20.16
N ILE A 162 -13.45 10.04 20.26
CA ILE A 162 -12.72 11.00 19.43
C ILE A 162 -12.98 10.72 17.94
N ILE A 163 -12.97 9.46 17.51
CA ILE A 163 -13.23 9.08 16.13
C ILE A 163 -14.68 9.39 15.74
N ARG A 164 -15.67 9.01 16.57
CA ARG A 164 -17.09 9.22 16.29
C ARG A 164 -17.46 10.71 16.21
N GLU A 165 -16.91 11.53 17.11
CA GLU A 165 -17.14 12.98 17.14
C GLU A 165 -16.57 13.70 15.91
N ASN A 166 -15.61 13.09 15.22
CA ASN A 166 -14.94 13.67 14.05
C ASN A 166 -15.19 12.88 12.76
N ILE A 167 -16.16 11.98 12.76
CA ILE A 167 -16.41 11.08 11.63
C ILE A 167 -16.76 11.86 10.35
N ASP A 168 -17.47 12.98 10.47
CA ASP A 168 -17.84 13.84 9.35
C ASP A 168 -16.65 14.57 8.71
N ARG A 169 -15.54 14.67 9.44
CA ARG A 169 -14.27 15.21 8.93
C ARG A 169 -13.40 14.15 8.25
N SER A 170 -13.79 12.87 8.30
CA SER A 170 -13.11 11.81 7.57
C SER A 170 -13.47 11.88 6.09
N PRO A 171 -12.49 11.98 5.17
CA PRO A 171 -12.72 11.95 3.73
C PRO A 171 -13.49 10.71 3.26
N LEU A 172 -13.39 9.61 4.01
CA LEU A 172 -14.10 8.37 3.73
C LEU A 172 -15.62 8.51 3.95
N PHE A 173 -16.04 9.26 4.97
CA PHE A 173 -17.45 9.44 5.34
C PHE A 173 -18.06 10.73 4.80
N SER A 174 -17.24 11.76 4.54
CA SER A 174 -17.70 13.00 3.91
C SER A 174 -17.97 12.87 2.40
N GLY A 175 -17.60 11.74 1.78
CA GLY A 175 -17.74 11.51 0.35
C GLY A 175 -16.63 12.13 -0.51
N ALA A 176 -15.57 12.67 0.10
CA ALA A 176 -14.40 13.18 -0.62
C ALA A 176 -13.61 12.05 -1.29
N ILE A 177 -13.60 10.86 -0.67
CA ILE A 177 -13.08 9.62 -1.25
C ILE A 177 -14.19 8.93 -2.00
N LYS A 178 -14.00 8.68 -3.30
CA LYS A 178 -14.92 7.94 -4.17
C LYS A 178 -14.52 6.48 -4.37
N GLY A 179 -13.27 6.16 -4.07
CA GLY A 179 -12.71 4.85 -4.27
C GLY A 179 -13.25 3.81 -3.30
N THR A 180 -13.48 2.59 -3.80
CA THR A 180 -13.83 1.44 -2.96
C THR A 180 -12.57 0.86 -2.35
N GLY A 181 -12.60 0.53 -1.04
CA GLY A 181 -11.48 -0.14 -0.39
C GLY A 181 -11.37 -1.61 -0.82
N PRO A 182 -10.16 -2.13 -1.06
CA PRO A 182 -9.97 -3.56 -1.20
C PRO A 182 -10.36 -4.27 0.10
N ARG A 183 -10.76 -5.54 0.00
CA ARG A 183 -11.40 -6.32 1.08
C ARG A 183 -10.66 -6.31 2.44
N TYR A 184 -9.36 -6.13 2.44
CA TYR A 184 -8.50 -6.31 3.61
C TYR A 184 -7.87 -5.02 4.17
N CYS A 185 -8.38 -3.84 3.80
CA CYS A 185 -7.83 -2.57 4.28
C CYS A 185 -8.90 -1.66 4.92
N PRO A 186 -9.55 -2.09 6.02
CA PRO A 186 -10.43 -1.19 6.76
C PRO A 186 -9.60 -0.15 7.52
N SER A 187 -10.03 1.11 7.46
CA SER A 187 -9.50 2.15 8.36
C SER A 187 -9.99 1.93 9.80
N ILE A 188 -9.40 2.63 10.75
CA ILE A 188 -9.88 2.56 12.13
C ILE A 188 -11.29 3.13 12.24
N GLU A 189 -11.63 4.17 11.45
CA GLU A 189 -12.96 4.74 11.38
C GLU A 189 -13.99 3.70 10.91
N ASP A 190 -13.66 2.91 9.88
CA ASP A 190 -14.49 1.79 9.41
C ASP A 190 -14.74 0.77 10.51
N LYS A 191 -13.71 0.44 11.29
CA LYS A 191 -13.83 -0.54 12.38
C LYS A 191 -14.74 -0.04 13.48
N VAL A 192 -14.57 1.21 13.91
CA VAL A 192 -15.36 1.82 14.98
C VAL A 192 -16.84 1.95 14.57
N VAL A 193 -17.11 2.28 13.31
CA VAL A 193 -18.49 2.39 12.80
C VAL A 193 -19.13 1.02 12.58
N LYS A 194 -18.41 0.07 12.01
CA LYS A 194 -18.94 -1.28 11.68
C LYS A 194 -19.08 -2.20 12.90
N PHE A 195 -18.28 -1.96 13.91
CA PHE A 195 -18.24 -2.78 15.13
C PHE A 195 -18.42 -1.92 16.40
N PRO A 196 -19.58 -1.24 16.55
CA PRO A 196 -19.82 -0.29 17.64
C PRO A 196 -19.80 -0.95 19.03
N ASP A 197 -20.07 -2.25 19.11
CA ASP A 197 -20.08 -3.02 20.37
C ASP A 197 -18.68 -3.49 20.81
N LYS A 198 -17.63 -3.17 20.03
CA LYS A 198 -16.26 -3.46 20.40
C LYS A 198 -15.70 -2.31 21.22
N ASP A 199 -15.30 -2.62 22.45
CA ASP A 199 -14.67 -1.69 23.38
C ASP A 199 -13.23 -1.32 23.00
N ARG A 200 -12.58 -2.15 22.17
CA ARG A 200 -11.20 -1.94 21.70
C ARG A 200 -10.88 -2.64 20.39
N HIS A 201 -9.92 -2.09 19.66
CA HIS A 201 -9.29 -2.68 18.48
C HIS A 201 -7.79 -2.85 18.71
N GLN A 202 -7.26 -3.92 18.21
CA GLN A 202 -5.86 -4.29 18.30
C GLN A 202 -4.99 -3.43 17.38
N ILE A 203 -3.83 -3.00 17.86
CA ILE A 203 -2.82 -2.23 17.15
C ILE A 203 -1.48 -2.92 17.36
N PHE A 204 -0.79 -3.23 16.26
CA PHE A 204 0.60 -3.66 16.32
C PHE A 204 1.51 -2.47 16.13
N VAL A 205 2.46 -2.31 17.05
CA VAL A 205 3.50 -1.28 17.00
C VAL A 205 4.75 -1.95 16.43
N GLU A 206 5.01 -1.66 15.17
CA GLU A 206 5.99 -2.38 14.36
C GLU A 206 7.12 -1.44 13.93
N PRO A 207 8.42 -1.79 14.09
CA PRO A 207 9.49 -0.96 13.57
C PRO A 207 9.47 -0.95 12.02
N GLU A 208 9.66 0.23 11.42
CA GLU A 208 9.79 0.38 9.97
C GLU A 208 11.10 -0.19 9.43
N GLY A 209 12.12 -0.31 10.29
CA GLY A 209 13.43 -0.86 9.98
C GLY A 209 14.38 -0.81 11.18
N LEU A 210 15.57 -1.40 11.02
CA LEU A 210 16.56 -1.50 12.09
C LEU A 210 17.34 -0.19 12.31
N TYR A 211 17.36 0.69 11.32
CA TYR A 211 18.17 1.93 11.33
C TYR A 211 17.31 3.19 11.48
N THR A 212 16.06 3.04 11.92
CA THR A 212 15.15 4.15 12.15
C THR A 212 14.41 3.98 13.46
N ASN A 213 14.01 5.10 14.06
CA ASN A 213 13.12 5.11 15.23
C ASN A 213 11.64 5.18 14.83
N GLU A 214 11.31 5.17 13.54
CA GLU A 214 9.92 5.20 13.09
C GLU A 214 9.20 3.89 13.39
N MET A 215 8.08 4.00 14.11
CA MET A 215 7.19 2.88 14.42
C MET A 215 5.90 3.01 13.60
N TYR A 216 5.54 1.92 12.95
CA TYR A 216 4.32 1.76 12.17
C TYR A 216 3.19 1.25 13.06
N LEU A 217 2.03 1.93 13.08
CA LEU A 217 0.90 1.57 13.92
C LEU A 217 -0.11 0.71 13.15
N SER A 218 0.25 -0.55 12.90
CA SER A 218 -0.58 -1.48 12.11
C SER A 218 -1.95 -1.69 12.76
N GLY A 219 -3.00 -1.50 11.97
CA GLY A 219 -4.38 -1.57 12.46
C GLY A 219 -5.02 -0.22 12.80
N LEU A 220 -4.23 0.88 12.76
CA LEU A 220 -4.69 2.24 13.04
C LEU A 220 -4.64 3.13 11.77
N SER A 221 -4.77 2.53 10.58
CA SER A 221 -4.87 3.31 9.33
C SER A 221 -6.06 4.28 9.42
N SER A 222 -5.82 5.53 9.08
CA SER A 222 -6.81 6.60 9.22
C SER A 222 -6.65 7.63 8.12
N SER A 223 -7.76 8.26 7.75
CA SER A 223 -7.79 9.47 6.93
C SER A 223 -8.33 10.70 7.68
N LEU A 224 -8.50 10.61 8.97
CA LEU A 224 -8.88 11.74 9.81
C LEU A 224 -7.87 12.89 9.73
N PRO A 225 -8.27 14.14 10.00
CA PRO A 225 -7.36 15.27 10.01
C PRO A 225 -6.23 15.12 11.04
N GLU A 226 -5.13 15.83 10.84
CA GLU A 226 -3.94 15.75 11.68
C GLU A 226 -4.22 16.00 13.16
N ASP A 227 -5.03 17.02 13.50
CA ASP A 227 -5.42 17.33 14.88
C ASP A 227 -6.21 16.20 15.55
N VAL A 228 -6.99 15.45 14.78
CA VAL A 228 -7.75 14.30 15.27
C VAL A 228 -6.84 13.08 15.41
N GLN A 229 -5.95 12.86 14.46
CA GLN A 229 -4.95 11.77 14.55
C GLN A 229 -4.07 11.92 15.79
N ASP A 230 -3.61 13.15 16.09
CA ASP A 230 -2.82 13.42 17.30
C ASP A 230 -3.60 13.06 18.58
N LYS A 231 -4.84 13.55 18.71
CA LYS A 231 -5.70 13.24 19.87
C LYS A 231 -6.00 11.74 19.99
N MET A 232 -6.34 11.11 18.87
CA MET A 232 -6.65 9.69 18.79
C MET A 232 -5.46 8.82 19.23
N ILE A 233 -4.26 9.11 18.73
CA ILE A 233 -3.06 8.34 19.06
C ILE A 233 -2.69 8.55 20.53
N ARG A 234 -2.69 9.78 21.03
CA ARG A 234 -2.36 10.09 22.43
C ARG A 234 -3.38 9.56 23.43
N SER A 235 -4.59 9.22 23.02
CA SER A 235 -5.61 8.57 23.87
C SER A 235 -5.31 7.09 24.13
N ILE A 236 -4.39 6.49 23.40
CA ILE A 236 -4.02 5.09 23.51
C ILE A 236 -2.94 4.94 24.59
N LYS A 237 -3.11 4.01 25.51
CA LYS A 237 -2.18 3.77 26.61
C LYS A 237 -0.76 3.48 26.09
N GLY A 238 0.21 4.24 26.57
CA GLY A 238 1.61 4.18 26.15
C GLY A 238 1.98 5.17 25.04
N PHE A 239 0.99 5.89 24.50
CA PHE A 239 1.19 6.93 23.49
C PHE A 239 0.89 8.34 24.00
N ASP A 240 0.72 8.53 25.29
CA ASP A 240 0.34 9.81 25.93
C ASP A 240 1.25 10.97 25.49
N ASN A 241 2.53 10.69 25.31
CA ASN A 241 3.55 11.64 24.85
C ASN A 241 4.06 11.36 23.43
N ALA A 242 3.29 10.63 22.63
CA ALA A 242 3.72 10.20 21.32
C ALA A 242 4.08 11.41 20.41
N ASN A 243 5.19 11.30 19.72
CA ASN A 243 5.60 12.25 18.70
C ASN A 243 5.31 11.66 17.31
N ILE A 244 4.29 12.18 16.65
CA ILE A 244 3.89 11.74 15.31
C ILE A 244 4.86 12.36 14.31
N VAL A 245 5.58 11.53 13.57
CA VAL A 245 6.56 11.96 12.57
C VAL A 245 6.00 11.97 11.15
N ARG A 246 4.91 11.23 10.92
CA ARG A 246 4.14 11.24 9.66
C ARG A 246 2.68 10.96 9.96
N ASN A 247 1.79 11.73 9.34
CA ASN A 247 0.37 11.47 9.43
C ASN A 247 -0.04 10.19 8.66
N GLY A 248 -1.10 9.54 9.13
CA GLY A 248 -1.83 8.57 8.34
C GLY A 248 -2.60 9.26 7.22
N TYR A 249 -2.85 8.54 6.14
CA TYR A 249 -3.65 9.04 5.02
C TYR A 249 -4.35 7.90 4.29
N ALA A 250 -5.42 8.21 3.59
CA ALA A 250 -5.94 7.36 2.54
C ALA A 250 -5.30 7.73 1.21
N ILE A 251 -5.06 6.75 0.35
CA ILE A 251 -4.64 6.98 -1.03
C ILE A 251 -5.70 6.42 -1.96
N GLU A 252 -6.18 7.25 -2.87
CA GLU A 252 -6.98 6.83 -4.03
C GLU A 252 -6.09 6.70 -5.26
N TYR A 253 -6.40 5.72 -6.10
CA TYR A 253 -5.67 5.45 -7.33
C TYR A 253 -6.56 4.77 -8.36
N ASP A 254 -6.18 4.86 -9.63
CA ASP A 254 -6.88 4.16 -10.71
C ASP A 254 -6.44 2.70 -10.77
N CYS A 255 -7.40 1.83 -10.95
CA CYS A 255 -7.23 0.41 -11.24
C CYS A 255 -8.20 -0.01 -12.34
N ILE A 256 -7.97 -1.17 -12.94
CA ILE A 256 -8.86 -1.70 -13.97
C ILE A 256 -10.01 -2.51 -13.37
N ASP A 257 -11.07 -2.65 -14.16
CA ASP A 257 -12.00 -3.75 -13.97
C ASP A 257 -11.35 -5.04 -14.48
N ALA A 258 -10.96 -5.92 -13.55
CA ALA A 258 -10.23 -7.16 -13.88
C ALA A 258 -11.01 -8.12 -14.81
N ARG A 259 -12.34 -7.96 -14.96
CA ARG A 259 -13.15 -8.73 -15.91
C ARG A 259 -12.75 -8.51 -17.36
N GLN A 260 -12.01 -7.43 -17.65
CA GLN A 260 -11.45 -7.15 -18.98
C GLN A 260 -10.23 -8.02 -19.30
N LEU A 261 -9.71 -8.77 -18.34
CA LEU A 261 -8.57 -9.65 -18.53
C LEU A 261 -8.99 -11.08 -18.87
N LYS A 262 -8.14 -11.75 -19.63
CA LYS A 262 -8.12 -13.22 -19.77
C LYS A 262 -7.47 -13.85 -18.51
N ASP A 263 -7.52 -15.16 -18.40
CA ASP A 263 -6.84 -15.89 -17.31
C ASP A 263 -5.30 -15.74 -17.37
N SER A 264 -4.75 -15.43 -18.55
CA SER A 264 -3.35 -15.06 -18.76
C SER A 264 -2.98 -13.65 -18.29
N LEU A 265 -3.91 -12.88 -17.74
CA LEU A 265 -3.80 -11.45 -17.41
C LEU A 265 -3.64 -10.52 -18.62
N GLU A 266 -3.78 -11.02 -19.84
CA GLU A 266 -3.86 -10.22 -21.07
C GLU A 266 -5.23 -9.55 -21.20
N PHE A 267 -5.30 -8.33 -21.72
CA PHE A 267 -6.57 -7.70 -22.05
C PHE A 267 -7.30 -8.44 -23.17
N ARG A 268 -8.62 -8.62 -23.02
CA ARG A 268 -9.45 -9.37 -24.00
C ARG A 268 -9.49 -8.71 -25.38
N ASN A 269 -9.41 -7.39 -25.42
CA ASN A 269 -9.61 -6.58 -26.64
C ASN A 269 -8.29 -5.95 -27.16
N LEU A 270 -7.17 -6.18 -26.48
CA LEU A 270 -5.87 -5.62 -26.83
C LEU A 270 -4.80 -6.71 -26.72
N GLU A 271 -4.33 -7.21 -27.85
CA GLU A 271 -3.25 -8.20 -27.90
C GLU A 271 -1.92 -7.59 -27.44
N GLY A 272 -1.13 -8.35 -26.70
CA GLY A 272 0.19 -7.94 -26.22
C GLY A 272 0.16 -6.95 -25.05
N LEU A 273 -1.02 -6.63 -24.49
CA LEU A 273 -1.15 -5.80 -23.30
C LEU A 273 -1.64 -6.64 -22.11
N PHE A 274 -0.89 -6.60 -21.03
CA PHE A 274 -1.15 -7.34 -19.79
C PHE A 274 -1.25 -6.38 -18.61
N ALA A 275 -1.87 -6.84 -17.52
CA ALA A 275 -1.92 -6.10 -16.27
C ALA A 275 -1.66 -7.00 -15.07
N ALA A 276 -0.96 -6.49 -14.06
CA ALA A 276 -0.60 -7.26 -12.87
C ALA A 276 -0.61 -6.43 -11.58
N GLY A 277 -0.82 -7.11 -10.45
CA GLY A 277 -0.69 -6.56 -9.12
C GLY A 277 -1.89 -5.71 -8.69
N GLN A 278 -1.66 -4.69 -7.86
CA GLN A 278 -2.73 -3.85 -7.32
C GLN A 278 -3.53 -3.12 -8.39
N PHE A 279 -2.96 -2.87 -9.54
CA PHE A 279 -3.66 -2.29 -10.69
C PHE A 279 -4.85 -3.14 -11.14
N ASN A 280 -4.82 -4.45 -10.92
CA ASN A 280 -5.95 -5.37 -11.17
C ASN A 280 -6.99 -5.39 -10.04
N GLY A 281 -6.89 -4.51 -9.05
CA GLY A 281 -7.80 -4.45 -7.92
C GLY A 281 -7.48 -5.46 -6.81
N SER A 282 -6.28 -6.03 -6.78
CA SER A 282 -5.81 -6.91 -5.71
C SER A 282 -5.40 -6.14 -4.46
N SER A 283 -5.17 -6.85 -3.34
CA SER A 283 -4.79 -6.23 -2.06
C SER A 283 -3.33 -5.76 -2.01
N GLY A 284 -2.47 -6.21 -2.96
CA GLY A 284 -1.05 -5.83 -3.03
C GLY A 284 -0.09 -6.77 -2.29
N TYR A 285 -0.56 -7.91 -1.80
CA TYR A 285 0.25 -8.91 -1.11
C TYR A 285 0.68 -10.06 -2.05
N GLY A 286 0.62 -11.30 -1.57
CA GLY A 286 1.07 -12.48 -2.30
C GLY A 286 0.40 -12.68 -3.66
N GLU A 287 -0.89 -12.36 -3.78
CA GLU A 287 -1.63 -12.43 -5.04
C GLU A 287 -1.09 -11.42 -6.08
N ALA A 288 -0.66 -10.24 -5.65
CA ALA A 288 -0.05 -9.27 -6.55
C ALA A 288 1.31 -9.77 -7.08
N ALA A 289 2.10 -10.40 -6.22
CA ALA A 289 3.38 -11.00 -6.61
C ALA A 289 3.18 -12.15 -7.62
N VAL A 290 2.19 -13.03 -7.38
CA VAL A 290 1.83 -14.10 -8.31
C VAL A 290 1.40 -13.56 -9.67
N GLN A 291 0.58 -12.51 -9.69
CA GLN A 291 0.20 -11.86 -10.93
C GLN A 291 1.41 -11.27 -11.67
N GLY A 292 2.38 -10.70 -10.94
CA GLY A 292 3.64 -10.23 -11.54
C GLY A 292 4.43 -11.34 -12.23
N VAL A 293 4.49 -12.54 -11.64
CA VAL A 293 5.12 -13.72 -12.24
C VAL A 293 4.35 -14.19 -13.47
N LEU A 294 3.02 -14.33 -13.37
CA LEU A 294 2.19 -14.82 -14.47
C LEU A 294 2.15 -13.85 -15.66
N GLY A 295 2.07 -12.54 -15.40
CA GLY A 295 1.99 -11.52 -16.46
C GLY A 295 3.35 -11.23 -17.11
N GLY A 296 4.46 -11.61 -16.46
CA GLY A 296 5.82 -11.42 -16.98
C GLY A 296 6.43 -12.67 -17.64
N GLY A 297 5.82 -13.83 -17.52
CA GLY A 297 6.24 -15.10 -18.14
C GLY A 297 5.43 -15.40 -19.38
#